data_54607e00ad3994f5b0178b432fb00a5a
#
_entry.id   54607e00ad3994f5b0178b432fb00a5a
#
_cell.length_a   1.000
_cell.length_b   1.000
_cell.length_c   1.000
_cell.angle_alpha   90.00
_cell.angle_beta   90.00
_cell.angle_gamma   90.00
#
_symmetry.space_group_name_H-M   'P 1'
#
loop_
_entity.id
_entity.type
_entity.pdbx_description
1 polymer ?
#
loop_
_entity_poly.entity_id
_entity_poly.type
_entity_poly.pdbx_seq_one_letter_code
_entity_poly.pdbx_strand_id
1 'polypeptide(L)'
;MLIQTDYVGWLNETITLLKQKNFDQVDWENLIEEIESLGRSQKRELRNRLTTMLEHCLKLCYTDYVEDYRGWQETIRRSQRELEELLRDSPSLKPYWDQVFLDCYATALKSLRDNPDYQSFNLPDDCPFPQEISQILQKKVWR
;
A
#
# COMPACT_ATOMS: atom_id res chain seq x y z
N MET A 1 -6.45 7.17 30.62
CA MET A 1 -7.05 8.04 29.62
C MET A 1 -8.08 7.28 28.79
N LEU A 2 -9.12 7.96 28.37
CA LEU A 2 -10.20 7.34 27.61
C LEU A 2 -9.73 6.70 26.31
N ILE A 3 -8.77 7.34 25.63
CA ILE A 3 -8.21 6.81 24.37
C ILE A 3 -7.59 5.42 24.54
N GLN A 4 -7.04 5.11 25.70
CA GLN A 4 -6.40 3.81 25.96
C GLN A 4 -7.40 2.73 26.30
N THR A 5 -8.57 3.08 26.82
CA THR A 5 -9.59 2.13 27.26
C THR A 5 -10.79 2.05 26.32
N ASP A 6 -11.12 3.15 25.63
CA ASP A 6 -12.24 3.23 24.71
C ASP A 6 -11.93 4.22 23.58
N TYR A 7 -11.32 3.72 22.53
CA TYR A 7 -10.89 4.56 21.41
C TYR A 7 -12.08 5.26 20.72
N VAL A 8 -13.14 4.55 20.45
CA VAL A 8 -14.31 5.13 19.78
C VAL A 8 -14.99 6.18 20.65
N GLY A 9 -15.09 5.90 21.95
CA GLY A 9 -15.62 6.87 22.92
C GLY A 9 -14.78 8.14 22.97
N TRP A 10 -13.47 7.99 22.96
CA TRP A 10 -12.56 9.13 22.92
C TRP A 10 -12.74 9.97 21.64
N LEU A 11 -12.87 9.31 20.49
CA LEU A 11 -13.12 10.00 19.22
C LEU A 11 -14.43 10.80 19.27
N ASN A 12 -15.50 10.18 19.75
CA ASN A 12 -16.82 10.82 19.84
C ASN A 12 -16.80 12.02 20.78
N GLU A 13 -16.14 11.90 21.93
CA GLU A 13 -15.99 13.00 22.85
C GLU A 13 -15.20 14.14 22.25
N THR A 14 -14.09 13.82 21.58
CA THR A 14 -13.24 14.81 20.92
C THR A 14 -14.00 15.56 19.84
N ILE A 15 -14.77 14.83 19.02
CA ILE A 15 -15.61 15.44 17.97
C ILE A 15 -16.62 16.41 18.60
N THR A 16 -17.25 16.02 19.68
CA THR A 16 -18.22 16.87 20.40
C THR A 16 -17.55 18.16 20.88
N LEU A 17 -16.38 18.05 21.52
CA LEU A 17 -15.64 19.19 22.00
C LEU A 17 -15.25 20.14 20.87
N LEU A 18 -14.80 19.60 19.74
CA LEU A 18 -14.43 20.41 18.58
C LEU A 18 -15.66 21.12 17.98
N LYS A 19 -16.80 20.46 17.86
CA LYS A 19 -18.03 21.06 17.35
C LYS A 19 -18.54 22.16 18.25
N GLN A 20 -18.38 22.00 19.55
CA GLN A 20 -18.75 23.01 20.54
C GLN A 20 -17.71 24.13 20.65
N LYS A 21 -16.59 24.01 19.96
CA LYS A 21 -15.45 24.93 20.06
C LYS A 21 -14.87 25.03 21.46
N ASN A 22 -15.01 23.95 22.22
CA ASN A 22 -14.48 23.85 23.59
C ASN A 22 -13.03 23.34 23.50
N PHE A 23 -12.15 24.17 22.97
CA PHE A 23 -10.78 23.77 22.60
C PHE A 23 -9.88 23.52 23.82
N ASP A 24 -10.20 24.14 24.96
CA ASP A 24 -9.42 23.98 26.18
C ASP A 24 -9.54 22.55 26.76
N GLN A 25 -10.60 21.84 26.42
CA GLN A 25 -10.86 20.48 26.88
C GLN A 25 -10.31 19.41 25.95
N VAL A 26 -9.85 19.80 24.76
CA VAL A 26 -9.35 18.84 23.76
C VAL A 26 -7.95 18.36 24.13
N ASP A 27 -7.75 17.05 24.07
CA ASP A 27 -6.42 16.43 24.23
C ASP A 27 -5.67 16.58 22.90
N TRP A 28 -5.06 17.72 22.68
CA TRP A 28 -4.42 18.07 21.42
C TRP A 28 -3.26 17.14 21.06
N GLU A 29 -2.48 16.73 22.05
CA GLU A 29 -1.33 15.86 21.80
C GLU A 29 -1.77 14.54 21.17
N ASN A 30 -2.78 13.89 21.75
CA ASN A 30 -3.30 12.63 21.22
C ASN A 30 -4.06 12.84 19.92
N LEU A 31 -4.76 13.96 19.76
CA LEU A 31 -5.48 14.24 18.51
C LEU A 31 -4.52 14.41 17.34
N ILE A 32 -3.45 15.16 17.55
CA ILE A 32 -2.43 15.37 16.51
C ILE A 32 -1.77 14.02 16.14
N GLU A 33 -1.44 13.22 17.15
CA GLU A 33 -0.85 11.91 16.91
C GLU A 33 -1.77 11.01 16.09
N GLU A 34 -3.08 11.03 16.37
CA GLU A 34 -4.06 10.24 15.62
C GLU A 34 -4.17 10.71 14.16
N ILE A 35 -4.16 12.02 13.93
CA ILE A 35 -4.19 12.58 12.58
C ILE A 35 -2.93 12.17 11.80
N GLU A 36 -1.76 12.26 12.43
CA GLU A 36 -0.50 11.83 11.81
C GLU A 36 -0.53 10.33 11.50
N SER A 37 -1.11 9.53 12.40
CA SER A 37 -1.24 8.09 12.21
C SER A 37 -2.08 7.73 11.00
N LEU A 38 -3.12 8.50 10.68
CA LEU A 38 -3.93 8.29 9.48
C LEU A 38 -3.10 8.43 8.20
N GLY A 39 -2.24 9.44 8.14
CA GLY A 39 -1.34 9.64 7.01
C GLY A 39 -0.34 8.48 6.87
N ARG A 40 0.25 8.03 7.97
CA ARG A 40 1.17 6.88 7.96
C ARG A 40 0.46 5.61 7.51
N SER A 41 -0.78 5.42 7.92
CA SER A 41 -1.58 4.26 7.54
C SER A 41 -1.82 4.20 6.03
N GLN A 42 -2.13 5.31 5.39
CA GLN A 42 -2.33 5.38 3.94
C GLN A 42 -1.03 5.11 3.19
N LYS A 43 0.09 5.63 3.68
CA LYS A 43 1.41 5.35 3.09
C LYS A 43 1.75 3.87 3.18
N ARG A 44 1.46 3.24 4.32
CA ARG A 44 1.68 1.80 4.51
C ARG A 44 0.81 0.99 3.56
N GLU A 45 -0.45 1.38 3.40
CA GLU A 45 -1.35 0.71 2.47
C GLU A 45 -0.82 0.76 1.04
N LEU A 46 -0.35 1.93 0.60
CA LEU A 46 0.23 2.07 -0.74
C LEU A 46 1.43 1.14 -0.91
N ARG A 47 2.35 1.14 0.05
CA ARG A 47 3.53 0.27 -0.01
C ARG A 47 3.14 -1.20 -0.08
N ASN A 48 2.22 -1.64 0.76
CA ASN A 48 1.83 -3.04 0.84
C ASN A 48 1.16 -3.51 -0.45
N ARG A 49 0.26 -2.70 -1.01
CA ARG A 49 -0.43 -3.04 -2.24
C ARG A 49 0.48 -3.02 -3.45
N LEU A 50 1.38 -2.04 -3.51
CA LEU A 50 2.38 -1.96 -4.58
C LEU A 50 3.34 -3.14 -4.52
N THR A 51 3.83 -3.49 -3.34
CA THR A 51 4.71 -4.65 -3.15
C THR A 51 4.02 -5.94 -3.59
N THR A 52 2.77 -6.15 -3.17
CA THR A 52 1.98 -7.33 -3.56
C THR A 52 1.80 -7.39 -5.07
N MET A 53 1.47 -6.28 -5.71
CA MET A 53 1.30 -6.22 -7.16
C MET A 53 2.59 -6.59 -7.89
N LEU A 54 3.72 -6.00 -7.49
CA LEU A 54 5.01 -6.27 -8.11
C LEU A 54 5.45 -7.71 -7.90
N GLU A 55 5.21 -8.27 -6.71
CA GLU A 55 5.50 -9.67 -6.44
C GLU A 55 4.73 -10.60 -7.38
N HIS A 56 3.46 -10.35 -7.57
CA HIS A 56 2.63 -11.15 -8.46
C HIS A 56 2.97 -10.94 -9.93
N CYS A 57 3.38 -9.74 -10.32
CA CYS A 57 3.88 -9.49 -11.66
C CYS A 57 5.15 -10.29 -11.95
N LEU A 58 6.07 -10.35 -10.97
CA LEU A 58 7.27 -11.19 -11.10
C LEU A 58 6.90 -12.66 -11.24
N LYS A 59 5.99 -13.16 -10.44
CA LYS A 59 5.54 -14.56 -10.52
C LYS A 59 4.98 -14.88 -11.90
N LEU A 60 4.13 -14.01 -12.43
CA LEU A 60 3.51 -14.22 -13.73
C LEU A 60 4.51 -14.21 -14.88
N CYS A 61 5.46 -13.29 -14.86
CA CYS A 61 6.38 -13.07 -15.97
C CYS A 61 7.60 -13.99 -15.95
N TYR A 62 8.00 -14.49 -14.77
CA TYR A 62 9.28 -15.16 -14.61
C TYR A 62 9.19 -16.58 -14.03
N THR A 63 7.98 -17.12 -13.86
CA THR A 63 7.79 -18.50 -13.43
C THR A 63 6.90 -19.24 -14.40
N ASP A 64 6.86 -20.57 -14.26
CA ASP A 64 6.05 -21.46 -15.12
C ASP A 64 4.93 -22.19 -14.37
N TYR A 65 4.51 -21.66 -13.24
CA TYR A 65 3.39 -22.20 -12.47
C TYR A 65 2.06 -21.78 -13.10
N VAL A 66 1.80 -22.27 -14.29
CA VAL A 66 0.66 -21.84 -15.13
C VAL A 66 -0.69 -22.02 -14.45
N GLU A 67 -0.82 -22.99 -13.55
CA GLU A 67 -2.05 -23.26 -12.82
C GLU A 67 -2.44 -22.10 -11.89
N ASP A 68 -1.46 -21.32 -11.45
CA ASP A 68 -1.66 -20.20 -10.55
C ASP A 68 -1.81 -18.85 -11.25
N TYR A 69 -1.58 -18.79 -12.55
CA TYR A 69 -1.55 -17.53 -13.30
C TYR A 69 -2.85 -16.76 -13.19
N ARG A 70 -3.98 -17.45 -13.29
CA ARG A 70 -5.29 -16.78 -13.22
C ARG A 70 -5.50 -16.08 -11.88
N GLY A 71 -5.17 -16.75 -10.79
CA GLY A 71 -5.26 -16.16 -9.45
C GLY A 71 -4.33 -14.97 -9.29
N TRP A 72 -3.12 -15.06 -9.82
CA TRP A 72 -2.16 -13.96 -9.75
C TRP A 72 -2.63 -12.77 -10.59
N GLN A 73 -3.21 -13.00 -11.76
CA GLN A 73 -3.79 -11.95 -12.58
C GLN A 73 -4.92 -11.22 -11.85
N GLU A 74 -5.77 -11.97 -11.15
CA GLU A 74 -6.87 -11.38 -10.37
C GLU A 74 -6.32 -10.53 -9.23
N THR A 75 -5.27 -10.98 -8.54
CA THR A 75 -4.61 -10.21 -7.49
C THR A 75 -4.02 -8.92 -8.03
N ILE A 76 -3.35 -8.97 -9.18
CA ILE A 76 -2.78 -7.79 -9.83
C ILE A 76 -3.88 -6.78 -10.18
N ARG A 77 -4.96 -7.23 -10.81
CA ARG A 77 -6.07 -6.35 -11.18
C ARG A 77 -6.70 -5.69 -9.97
N ARG A 78 -6.88 -6.44 -8.90
CA ARG A 78 -7.41 -5.89 -7.65
C ARG A 78 -6.47 -4.85 -7.05
N SER A 79 -5.17 -5.15 -7.01
CA SER A 79 -4.17 -4.21 -6.52
C SER A 79 -4.14 -2.94 -7.35
N GLN A 80 -4.21 -3.07 -8.69
CA GLN A 80 -4.26 -1.92 -9.58
C GLN A 80 -5.46 -1.03 -9.27
N ARG A 81 -6.63 -1.63 -9.09
CA ARG A 81 -7.87 -0.91 -8.81
C ARG A 81 -7.80 -0.20 -7.47
N GLU A 82 -7.33 -0.89 -6.43
CA GLU A 82 -7.23 -0.34 -5.08
C GLU A 82 -6.19 0.78 -4.99
N LEU A 83 -5.06 0.64 -5.68
CA LEU A 83 -4.05 1.69 -5.76
C LEU A 83 -4.56 2.92 -6.51
N GLU A 84 -5.30 2.70 -7.59
CA GLU A 84 -5.89 3.79 -8.36
C GLU A 84 -6.88 4.58 -7.51
N GLU A 85 -7.73 3.89 -6.75
CA GLU A 85 -8.67 4.52 -5.82
C GLU A 85 -7.94 5.33 -4.74
N LEU A 86 -6.90 4.74 -4.15
CA LEU A 86 -6.12 5.40 -3.10
C LEU A 86 -5.48 6.69 -3.60
N LEU A 87 -4.89 6.65 -4.80
CA LEU A 87 -4.24 7.83 -5.40
C LEU A 87 -5.25 8.86 -5.87
N ARG A 88 -6.45 8.43 -6.26
CA ARG A 88 -7.53 9.34 -6.61
C ARG A 88 -8.04 10.10 -5.40
N ASP A 89 -8.24 9.38 -4.30
CA ASP A 89 -8.73 9.97 -3.05
C ASP A 89 -7.66 10.82 -2.36
N SER A 90 -6.39 10.46 -2.52
CA SER A 90 -5.26 11.14 -1.86
C SER A 90 -4.15 11.41 -2.87
N PRO A 91 -4.34 12.41 -3.78
CA PRO A 91 -3.32 12.71 -4.81
C PRO A 91 -1.96 13.08 -4.24
N SER A 92 -1.90 13.55 -2.99
CA SER A 92 -0.65 13.89 -2.31
C SER A 92 0.26 12.69 -2.12
N LEU A 93 -0.24 11.47 -2.31
CA LEU A 93 0.57 10.25 -2.26
C LEU A 93 1.37 10.01 -3.54
N LYS A 94 1.13 10.74 -4.62
CA LYS A 94 1.87 10.54 -5.88
C LYS A 94 3.38 10.73 -5.74
N PRO A 95 3.86 11.81 -5.09
CA PRO A 95 5.31 11.92 -4.84
C PRO A 95 5.87 10.78 -3.99
N TYR A 96 5.08 10.29 -3.03
CA TYR A 96 5.48 9.16 -2.20
C TYR A 96 5.62 7.88 -3.03
N TRP A 97 4.74 7.66 -4.02
CA TRP A 97 4.85 6.55 -4.96
C TRP A 97 6.25 6.51 -5.59
N ASP A 98 6.70 7.65 -6.11
CA ASP A 98 8.01 7.74 -6.75
C ASP A 98 9.16 7.44 -5.78
N GLN A 99 8.99 7.82 -4.51
CA GLN A 99 10.01 7.57 -3.49
C GLN A 99 10.13 6.09 -3.12
N VAL A 100 9.02 5.34 -3.12
CA VAL A 100 9.01 3.98 -2.59
C VAL A 100 8.95 2.89 -3.65
N PHE A 101 8.74 3.22 -4.92
CA PHE A 101 8.51 2.23 -5.97
C PHE A 101 9.64 1.20 -6.03
N LEU A 102 10.89 1.64 -6.11
CA LEU A 102 12.04 0.73 -6.20
C LEU A 102 12.25 -0.05 -4.90
N ASP A 103 11.95 0.55 -3.75
CA ASP A 103 12.00 -0.15 -2.47
C ASP A 103 10.95 -1.26 -2.41
N CYS A 104 9.77 -1.01 -2.93
CA CYS A 104 8.72 -2.03 -3.00
C CYS A 104 9.11 -3.16 -3.93
N TYR A 105 9.74 -2.85 -5.06
CA TYR A 105 10.26 -3.88 -5.95
C TYR A 105 11.33 -4.71 -5.26
N ALA A 106 12.27 -4.08 -4.56
CA ALA A 106 13.32 -4.78 -3.84
C ALA A 106 12.74 -5.71 -2.76
N THR A 107 11.70 -5.27 -2.06
CA THR A 107 11.01 -6.08 -1.06
C THR A 107 10.31 -7.28 -1.70
N ALA A 108 9.63 -7.06 -2.82
CA ALA A 108 8.96 -8.14 -3.57
C ALA A 108 9.98 -9.18 -4.07
N LEU A 109 11.07 -8.71 -4.64
CA LEU A 109 12.14 -9.55 -5.16
C LEU A 109 12.76 -10.40 -4.05
N LYS A 110 13.06 -9.78 -2.90
CA LYS A 110 13.63 -10.49 -1.75
C LYS A 110 12.66 -11.55 -1.23
N SER A 111 11.38 -11.24 -1.14
CA SER A 111 10.35 -12.18 -0.69
C SER A 111 10.33 -13.43 -1.57
N LEU A 112 10.42 -13.27 -2.88
CA LEU A 112 10.45 -14.42 -3.79
C LEU A 112 11.76 -15.19 -3.72
N ARG A 113 12.88 -14.48 -3.63
CA ARG A 113 14.20 -15.14 -3.55
C ARG A 113 14.39 -15.91 -2.26
N ASP A 114 13.76 -15.50 -1.18
CA ASP A 114 13.81 -16.18 0.10
C ASP A 114 12.85 -17.39 0.16
N ASN A 115 11.92 -17.49 -0.80
CA ASN A 115 10.94 -18.56 -0.84
C ASN A 115 11.48 -19.74 -1.65
N PRO A 116 11.59 -20.95 -1.05
CA PRO A 116 12.12 -22.12 -1.75
C PRO A 116 11.38 -22.45 -3.05
N ASP A 117 10.10 -22.13 -3.14
CA ASP A 117 9.29 -22.42 -4.33
C ASP A 117 9.72 -21.63 -5.55
N TYR A 118 10.47 -20.54 -5.37
CA TYR A 118 10.87 -19.64 -6.45
C TYR A 118 12.37 -19.54 -6.65
N GLN A 119 13.17 -20.28 -5.88
CA GLN A 119 14.64 -20.18 -5.95
C GLN A 119 15.23 -20.69 -7.25
N SER A 120 14.52 -21.54 -7.98
CA SER A 120 14.97 -22.07 -9.26
C SER A 120 14.79 -21.11 -10.44
N PHE A 121 14.03 -20.04 -10.24
CA PHE A 121 13.77 -19.07 -11.29
C PHE A 121 14.75 -17.91 -11.26
N ASN A 122 15.11 -17.42 -12.45
CA ASN A 122 16.02 -16.30 -12.59
C ASN A 122 15.20 -15.00 -12.62
N LEU A 123 15.12 -14.32 -11.46
CA LEU A 123 14.38 -13.07 -11.30
C LEU A 123 15.31 -11.89 -11.57
N PRO A 124 14.83 -10.83 -12.25
CA PRO A 124 15.69 -9.69 -12.60
C PRO A 124 16.03 -8.83 -11.39
N ASP A 125 17.31 -8.43 -11.28
CA ASP A 125 17.76 -7.52 -10.24
C ASP A 125 17.16 -6.13 -10.41
N ASP A 126 17.10 -5.65 -11.65
CA ASP A 126 16.49 -4.36 -11.97
C ASP A 126 15.00 -4.54 -12.27
N CYS A 127 14.18 -3.59 -11.84
CA CYS A 127 12.73 -3.67 -12.03
C CYS A 127 12.38 -3.60 -13.52
N PRO A 128 11.74 -4.66 -14.06
CA PRO A 128 11.35 -4.69 -15.48
C PRO A 128 10.02 -4.01 -15.76
N PHE A 129 9.32 -3.54 -14.70
CA PHE A 129 7.99 -2.96 -14.84
C PHE A 129 8.05 -1.44 -14.85
N PRO A 130 7.09 -0.78 -15.55
CA PRO A 130 7.10 0.68 -15.60
C PRO A 130 6.80 1.27 -14.23
N GLN A 131 7.54 2.33 -13.86
CA GLN A 131 7.31 3.05 -12.61
C GLN A 131 6.16 4.04 -12.73
N GLU A 132 5.92 4.57 -13.93
CA GLU A 132 4.86 5.56 -14.15
C GLU A 132 3.49 5.00 -13.81
N ILE A 133 2.73 5.75 -12.99
CA ILE A 133 1.44 5.32 -12.46
C ILE A 133 0.48 4.93 -13.58
N SER A 134 0.34 5.76 -14.62
CA SER A 134 -0.58 5.48 -15.71
C SER A 134 -0.24 4.22 -16.49
N GLN A 135 1.05 3.89 -16.57
CA GLN A 135 1.50 2.70 -17.30
C GLN A 135 1.31 1.43 -16.50
N ILE A 136 1.55 1.48 -15.18
CA ILE A 136 1.50 0.27 -14.37
C ILE A 136 0.10 -0.02 -13.82
N LEU A 137 -0.74 0.99 -13.63
CA LEU A 137 -2.08 0.80 -13.05
C LEU A 137 -3.19 0.65 -14.08
N GLN A 138 -3.02 1.20 -15.28
CA GLN A 138 -4.07 1.23 -16.29
C GLN A 138 -3.84 0.27 -17.45
N LYS A 139 -2.70 -0.39 -17.49
CA LYS A 139 -2.35 -1.33 -18.57
C LYS A 139 -2.00 -2.69 -18.00
N LYS A 140 -2.16 -3.69 -18.86
CA LYS A 140 -1.71 -5.05 -18.55
C LYS A 140 -0.18 -5.07 -18.56
N VAL A 141 0.43 -5.41 -17.41
CA VAL A 141 1.89 -5.41 -17.24
C VAL A 141 2.50 -6.82 -17.34
N TRP A 142 1.70 -7.82 -17.64
CA TRP A 142 2.15 -9.20 -17.84
C TRP A 142 1.88 -9.62 -19.29
N ARG A 143 2.54 -10.71 -19.66
CA ARG A 143 2.36 -11.29 -21.00
C ARG A 143 1.05 -12.04 -21.13
#